data_7059eb3cf52901b2b4022a4d1d9d6847
#
_entry.id   7059eb3cf52901b2b4022a4d1d9d6847
#
_cell.length_a   1.000
_cell.length_b   1.000
_cell.length_c   1.000
_cell.angle_alpha   90.00
_cell.angle_beta   90.00
_cell.angle_gamma   90.00
#
_symmetry.space_group_name_H-M   'P 1'
#
loop_
_entity.id
_entity.type
_entity.pdbx_description
1 polymer ?
#
loop_
_entity_poly.entity_id
_entity_poly.type
_entity_poly.pdbx_seq_one_letter_code
_entity_poly.pdbx_strand_id
1 'polypeptide(L)'
;MRITTKTRTILAAAMAVCLAAQTALACTGVMLKTTDGSFVHGRTVEFGVKLESSIAVIPRGQAFVGKTPRGDGLRYAAKYAAVGAVAFTDVKLLDGLNEQGLAVGAFYFPDFAAYTPVTEANQNKGLSPGDFPNWLLTQFSSVAEVREAIERGDVIITPTVIDHWGPEAPPFHYVVYDRTGASIAIEPVGGGLVIHDNPLGVMTNSPSFDWHMTNLRNYMSLSPRNAPPLRIDGESFSQLGQGSGMIGLPGDFTPPSRFVRAAIFSKTAVPSRTAQSGVEQVFHILNNFDIPVGVSQEVSEGVAHSDYTMLTIARDPQSLRYYYKSYADQTIRMVDLKRMDLNASAIKLMSTKTEQAIIDMTGHVK
;
A
#
# COMPACT_ATOMS: atom_id res chain seq x y z
N MET A 1 -23.42 32.65 68.00
CA MET A 1 -23.18 31.27 67.49
C MET A 1 -22.95 31.39 66.00
N ARG A 2 -21.67 31.36 65.55
CA ARG A 2 -21.29 31.56 64.14
C ARG A 2 -21.05 30.19 63.51
N ILE A 3 -21.81 29.85 62.49
CA ILE A 3 -21.62 28.62 61.71
C ILE A 3 -20.79 29.00 60.51
N THR A 4 -19.59 28.47 60.43
CA THR A 4 -18.67 28.59 59.29
C THR A 4 -18.93 27.48 58.28
N THR A 5 -19.37 27.85 57.09
CA THR A 5 -19.57 26.94 55.97
C THR A 5 -18.24 26.72 55.24
N LYS A 6 -17.70 25.50 55.29
CA LYS A 6 -16.54 25.10 54.50
C LYS A 6 -17.01 24.73 53.07
N THR A 7 -16.66 25.55 52.12
CA THR A 7 -16.85 25.29 50.70
C THR A 7 -15.79 24.26 50.25
N ARG A 8 -16.20 23.06 49.85
CA ARG A 8 -15.35 22.07 49.20
C ARG A 8 -15.29 22.39 47.71
N THR A 9 -14.14 22.87 47.27
CA THR A 9 -13.81 22.99 45.87
C THR A 9 -13.45 21.60 45.32
N ILE A 10 -14.32 21.01 44.50
CA ILE A 10 -14.03 19.80 43.75
C ILE A 10 -13.26 20.23 42.49
N LEU A 11 -11.96 19.93 42.49
CA LEU A 11 -11.15 20.05 41.26
C LEU A 11 -11.54 18.88 40.33
N ALA A 12 -12.36 19.15 39.31
CA ALA A 12 -12.56 18.22 38.22
C ALA A 12 -11.35 18.32 37.31
N ALA A 13 -10.44 17.37 37.41
CA ALA A 13 -9.39 17.17 36.43
C ALA A 13 -10.05 16.66 35.12
N ALA A 14 -10.25 17.55 34.17
CA ALA A 14 -10.60 17.16 32.82
C ALA A 14 -9.39 16.46 32.22
N MET A 15 -9.42 15.13 32.15
CA MET A 15 -8.51 14.34 31.32
C MET A 15 -8.89 14.64 29.87
N ALA A 16 -8.18 15.58 29.23
CA ALA A 16 -8.21 15.72 27.81
C ALA A 16 -7.55 14.47 27.21
N VAL A 17 -8.36 13.51 26.79
CA VAL A 17 -7.91 12.43 25.91
C VAL A 17 -7.67 13.11 24.57
N CYS A 18 -6.40 13.41 24.27
CA CYS A 18 -5.97 13.72 22.91
C CYS A 18 -6.18 12.45 22.10
N LEU A 19 -7.36 12.32 21.47
CA LEU A 19 -7.54 11.44 20.33
C LEU A 19 -6.69 12.04 19.21
N ALA A 20 -5.48 11.51 19.04
CA ALA A 20 -4.70 11.78 17.84
C ALA A 20 -5.57 11.38 16.64
N ALA A 21 -5.88 12.33 15.78
CA ALA A 21 -6.58 12.05 14.55
C ALA A 21 -5.75 11.06 13.75
N GLN A 22 -6.21 9.84 13.68
CA GLN A 22 -5.64 8.84 12.79
C GLN A 22 -6.18 9.18 11.39
N THR A 23 -5.38 9.90 10.59
CA THR A 23 -5.72 10.09 9.18
C THR A 23 -5.92 8.72 8.55
N ALA A 24 -7.14 8.43 8.09
CA ALA A 24 -7.43 7.20 7.40
C ALA A 24 -6.60 7.15 6.11
N LEU A 25 -5.77 6.14 5.97
CA LEU A 25 -5.00 5.87 4.76
C LEU A 25 -5.67 4.74 4.01
N ALA A 26 -6.13 5.04 2.81
CA ALA A 26 -6.72 4.04 1.93
C ALA A 26 -5.66 3.61 0.90
N CYS A 27 -5.31 2.33 0.84
CA CYS A 27 -4.37 1.78 -0.13
C CYS A 27 -4.95 0.51 -0.75
N THR A 28 -4.76 0.30 -2.05
CA THR A 28 -5.23 -0.92 -2.73
C THR A 28 -4.11 -1.48 -3.60
N GLY A 29 -3.73 -2.73 -3.37
CA GLY A 29 -2.74 -3.46 -4.16
C GLY A 29 -3.38 -4.59 -4.96
N VAL A 30 -2.88 -4.83 -6.18
CA VAL A 30 -3.33 -5.90 -7.07
C VAL A 30 -2.15 -6.55 -7.78
N MET A 31 -2.32 -7.82 -8.17
CA MET A 31 -1.42 -8.56 -9.04
C MET A 31 -2.20 -9.18 -10.20
N LEU A 32 -1.67 -9.06 -11.41
CA LEU A 32 -2.21 -9.69 -12.60
C LEU A 32 -1.19 -10.65 -13.20
N LYS A 33 -1.68 -11.78 -13.72
CA LYS A 33 -0.90 -12.70 -14.55
C LYS A 33 -1.26 -12.46 -16.01
N THR A 34 -0.25 -12.40 -16.87
CA THR A 34 -0.40 -12.26 -18.32
C THR A 34 -0.31 -13.61 -19.02
N THR A 35 -0.73 -13.68 -20.30
CA THR A 35 -0.73 -14.95 -21.04
C THR A 35 0.67 -15.40 -21.46
N ASP A 36 1.66 -14.51 -21.49
CA ASP A 36 3.08 -14.85 -21.68
C ASP A 36 3.75 -15.38 -20.41
N GLY A 37 2.98 -15.51 -19.30
CA GLY A 37 3.46 -16.02 -18.02
C GLY A 37 4.09 -14.97 -17.10
N SER A 38 4.15 -13.70 -17.52
CA SER A 38 4.63 -12.61 -16.68
C SER A 38 3.62 -12.26 -15.58
N PHE A 39 4.12 -11.61 -14.52
CA PHE A 39 3.29 -11.03 -13.47
C PHE A 39 3.55 -9.52 -13.41
N VAL A 40 2.50 -8.76 -13.24
CA VAL A 40 2.55 -7.31 -13.03
C VAL A 40 1.80 -6.95 -11.76
N HIS A 41 2.31 -5.96 -11.04
CA HIS A 41 1.73 -5.54 -9.77
C HIS A 41 1.40 -4.06 -9.85
N GLY A 42 0.40 -3.62 -9.11
CA GLY A 42 0.13 -2.22 -8.96
C GLY A 42 -0.55 -1.89 -7.64
N ARG A 43 -0.51 -0.62 -7.29
CA ARG A 43 -1.22 -0.11 -6.11
C ARG A 43 -1.61 1.34 -6.26
N THR A 44 -2.59 1.75 -5.46
CA THR A 44 -2.85 3.14 -5.14
C THR A 44 -2.22 3.51 -3.80
N VAL A 45 -1.84 4.77 -3.64
CA VAL A 45 -1.36 5.37 -2.39
C VAL A 45 -2.26 6.54 -2.07
N GLU A 46 -3.02 6.42 -1.02
CA GLU A 46 -3.92 7.47 -0.53
C GLU A 46 -3.40 8.03 0.80
N PHE A 47 -3.59 9.33 0.99
CA PHE A 47 -3.19 10.01 2.22
C PHE A 47 -4.07 11.24 2.48
N GLY A 48 -4.39 11.50 3.75
CA GLY A 48 -5.21 12.64 4.17
C GLY A 48 -4.46 13.97 4.29
N VAL A 49 -3.14 13.97 4.11
CA VAL A 49 -2.31 15.18 4.06
C VAL A 49 -1.45 15.17 2.82
N LYS A 50 -1.21 16.36 2.26
CA LYS A 50 -0.36 16.49 1.07
C LYS A 50 1.09 16.13 1.42
N LEU A 51 1.54 14.99 0.95
CA LEU A 51 2.94 14.59 1.03
C LEU A 51 3.68 15.01 -0.23
N GLU A 52 4.88 15.56 -0.06
CA GLU A 52 5.80 15.70 -1.18
C GLU A 52 6.39 14.33 -1.51
N SER A 53 5.92 13.74 -2.59
CA SER A 53 6.40 12.44 -3.03
C SER A 53 7.54 12.55 -4.03
N SER A 54 8.45 11.60 -3.99
CA SER A 54 9.56 11.45 -4.92
C SER A 54 9.72 9.99 -5.32
N ILE A 55 10.35 9.76 -6.45
CA ILE A 55 10.83 8.43 -6.82
C ILE A 55 12.32 8.38 -6.48
N ALA A 56 12.70 7.41 -5.66
CA ALA A 56 14.09 7.16 -5.28
C ALA A 56 14.66 5.99 -6.09
N VAL A 57 15.93 6.10 -6.49
CA VAL A 57 16.74 4.97 -6.95
C VAL A 57 17.87 4.76 -5.95
N ILE A 58 17.83 3.62 -5.28
CA ILE A 58 18.81 3.19 -4.28
C ILE A 58 19.85 2.32 -4.99
N PRO A 59 21.14 2.71 -4.98
CA PRO A 59 22.20 1.90 -5.58
C PRO A 59 22.63 0.75 -4.68
N ARG A 60 23.30 -0.24 -5.26
CA ARG A 60 24.02 -1.27 -4.50
C ARG A 60 25.07 -0.65 -3.59
N GLY A 61 25.34 -1.27 -2.46
CA GLY A 61 26.32 -0.80 -1.48
C GLY A 61 25.84 0.39 -0.62
N GLN A 62 24.67 0.97 -0.86
CA GLN A 62 24.10 2.00 0.00
C GLN A 62 23.98 1.49 1.43
N ALA A 63 24.66 2.18 2.37
CA ALA A 63 24.58 1.83 3.78
C ALA A 63 23.29 2.34 4.41
N PHE A 64 22.69 1.52 5.26
CA PHE A 64 21.51 1.83 6.06
C PHE A 64 21.73 1.52 7.52
N VAL A 65 21.09 2.29 8.37
CA VAL A 65 21.02 2.06 9.81
C VAL A 65 19.57 2.16 10.22
N GLY A 66 18.97 1.05 10.60
CA GLY A 66 17.60 1.00 11.13
C GLY A 66 17.47 1.87 12.37
N LYS A 67 16.29 2.43 12.59
CA LYS A 67 15.97 3.22 13.77
C LYS A 67 15.09 2.45 14.73
N THR A 68 15.35 2.63 16.02
CA THR A 68 14.56 2.06 17.12
C THR A 68 14.32 3.13 18.19
N PRO A 69 13.36 2.96 19.11
CA PRO A 69 13.17 3.85 20.26
C PRO A 69 14.40 3.98 21.17
N ARG A 70 15.36 3.05 21.07
CA ARG A 70 16.62 3.06 21.84
C ARG A 70 17.83 3.58 21.04
N GLY A 71 17.62 4.10 19.84
CA GLY A 71 18.68 4.59 18.93
C GLY A 71 18.89 3.66 17.72
N ASP A 72 20.14 3.52 17.29
CA ASP A 72 20.48 2.73 16.11
C ASP A 72 20.13 1.25 16.26
N GLY A 73 19.51 0.71 15.23
CA GLY A 73 19.10 -0.70 15.11
C GLY A 73 19.96 -1.48 14.15
N LEU A 74 19.31 -2.25 13.27
CA LEU A 74 19.95 -3.12 12.28
C LEU A 74 20.79 -2.29 11.29
N ARG A 75 22.06 -2.66 11.13
CA ARG A 75 22.99 -2.06 10.16
C ARG A 75 23.18 -3.00 8.98
N TYR A 76 22.98 -2.48 7.77
CA TYR A 76 23.15 -3.28 6.55
C TYR A 76 23.57 -2.38 5.37
N ALA A 77 24.04 -3.02 4.30
CA ALA A 77 24.28 -2.34 3.03
C ALA A 77 23.40 -2.98 1.95
N ALA A 78 22.92 -2.19 1.01
CA ALA A 78 22.09 -2.65 -0.08
C ALA A 78 22.83 -3.70 -0.93
N LYS A 79 22.35 -4.93 -0.93
CA LYS A 79 22.82 -6.00 -1.80
C LYS A 79 22.30 -5.80 -3.22
N TYR A 80 21.06 -5.36 -3.34
CA TYR A 80 20.38 -5.09 -4.61
C TYR A 80 19.97 -3.64 -4.71
N ALA A 81 20.08 -3.08 -5.92
CA ALA A 81 19.54 -1.78 -6.24
C ALA A 81 18.00 -1.84 -6.33
N ALA A 82 17.34 -0.74 -5.96
CA ALA A 82 15.89 -0.65 -5.97
C ALA A 82 15.41 0.72 -6.46
N VAL A 83 14.19 0.76 -6.99
CA VAL A 83 13.45 1.98 -7.29
C VAL A 83 12.14 1.95 -6.53
N GLY A 84 11.67 3.10 -6.04
CA GLY A 84 10.37 3.15 -5.37
C GLY A 84 9.93 4.55 -5.00
N ALA A 85 8.68 4.65 -4.55
CA ALA A 85 8.07 5.88 -4.09
C ALA A 85 8.45 6.17 -2.64
N VAL A 86 8.86 7.41 -2.39
CA VAL A 86 9.16 7.99 -1.07
C VAL A 86 8.13 9.08 -0.79
N ALA A 87 7.59 9.09 0.41
CA ALA A 87 6.62 10.09 0.84
C ALA A 87 7.14 11.00 1.97
N PHE A 88 8.39 10.84 2.38
CA PHE A 88 9.00 11.59 3.48
C PHE A 88 10.37 12.12 3.08
N THR A 89 10.92 13.04 3.88
CA THR A 89 12.24 13.62 3.66
C THR A 89 13.37 12.61 3.75
N ASP A 90 13.22 11.60 4.62
CA ASP A 90 14.12 10.45 4.68
C ASP A 90 13.75 9.45 3.57
N VAL A 91 14.75 8.79 2.99
CA VAL A 91 14.53 7.77 1.95
C VAL A 91 13.93 6.50 2.57
N LYS A 92 12.64 6.57 2.91
CA LYS A 92 11.83 5.44 3.36
C LYS A 92 10.83 5.10 2.25
N LEU A 93 11.04 3.96 1.61
CA LEU A 93 10.19 3.52 0.52
C LEU A 93 8.82 3.05 1.04
N LEU A 94 7.74 3.65 0.56
CA LEU A 94 6.39 3.12 0.75
C LEU A 94 6.08 1.98 -0.20
N ASP A 95 6.79 1.94 -1.31
CA ASP A 95 6.56 1.04 -2.43
C ASP A 95 7.83 0.91 -3.26
N GLY A 96 8.07 -0.24 -3.89
CA GLY A 96 9.23 -0.36 -4.75
C GLY A 96 9.36 -1.66 -5.51
N LEU A 97 10.37 -1.68 -6.36
CA LEU A 97 10.82 -2.80 -7.18
C LEU A 97 12.34 -2.84 -7.17
N ASN A 98 12.93 -4.02 -6.94
CA ASN A 98 14.37 -4.17 -7.02
C ASN A 98 14.82 -4.82 -8.34
N GLU A 99 16.13 -4.83 -8.57
CA GLU A 99 16.76 -5.37 -9.78
C GLU A 99 16.62 -6.89 -9.94
N GLN A 100 16.17 -7.61 -8.91
CA GLN A 100 15.86 -9.05 -8.97
C GLN A 100 14.38 -9.30 -9.29
N GLY A 101 13.56 -8.24 -9.34
CA GLY A 101 12.13 -8.33 -9.58
C GLY A 101 11.30 -8.59 -8.32
N LEU A 102 11.90 -8.43 -7.13
CA LEU A 102 11.13 -8.38 -5.89
C LEU A 102 10.44 -7.03 -5.78
N ALA A 103 9.16 -7.04 -5.46
CA ALA A 103 8.36 -5.83 -5.26
C ALA A 103 7.75 -5.83 -3.86
N VAL A 104 7.71 -4.66 -3.23
CA VAL A 104 7.20 -4.46 -1.87
C VAL A 104 6.24 -3.28 -1.85
N GLY A 105 5.22 -3.35 -1.00
CA GLY A 105 4.37 -2.22 -0.65
C GLY A 105 4.06 -2.19 0.83
N ALA A 106 4.18 -1.01 1.46
CA ALA A 106 3.69 -0.73 2.80
C ALA A 106 2.27 -0.16 2.72
N PHE A 107 1.38 -0.65 3.58
CA PHE A 107 -0.03 -0.29 3.65
C PHE A 107 -0.38 0.08 5.08
N TYR A 108 -1.30 1.03 5.25
CA TYR A 108 -1.72 1.47 6.57
C TYR A 108 -2.58 0.40 7.27
N PHE A 109 -2.25 0.12 8.55
CA PHE A 109 -2.84 -0.97 9.32
C PHE A 109 -3.20 -0.53 10.74
N PRO A 110 -4.03 0.53 10.88
CA PRO A 110 -4.40 1.07 12.17
C PRO A 110 -5.18 0.04 12.99
N ASP A 111 -5.10 0.18 14.31
CA ASP A 111 -5.75 -0.65 15.34
C ASP A 111 -5.28 -2.11 15.41
N PHE A 112 -4.51 -2.58 14.45
CA PHE A 112 -4.04 -3.97 14.36
C PHE A 112 -2.53 -4.09 14.47
N ALA A 113 -1.76 -3.09 14.02
CA ALA A 113 -0.31 -3.13 14.09
C ALA A 113 0.17 -3.14 15.55
N ALA A 114 0.91 -4.17 15.93
CA ALA A 114 1.51 -4.34 17.26
C ALA A 114 2.98 -4.75 17.10
N TYR A 115 3.87 -3.77 17.25
CA TYR A 115 5.30 -3.94 17.02
C TYR A 115 6.02 -4.61 18.20
N THR A 116 7.19 -5.17 17.89
CA THR A 116 8.04 -5.82 18.91
C THR A 116 8.66 -4.77 19.84
N PRO A 117 8.50 -4.86 21.16
CA PRO A 117 9.21 -4.01 22.08
C PRO A 117 10.73 -4.18 21.93
N VAL A 118 11.45 -3.06 21.87
CA VAL A 118 12.91 -3.10 21.77
C VAL A 118 13.55 -3.25 23.16
N THR A 119 14.53 -4.14 23.23
CA THR A 119 15.38 -4.40 24.39
C THR A 119 16.84 -4.28 23.97
N GLU A 120 17.75 -4.27 24.93
CA GLU A 120 19.19 -4.28 24.64
C GLU A 120 19.61 -5.53 23.83
N ALA A 121 18.98 -6.68 24.09
CA ALA A 121 19.30 -7.94 23.42
C ALA A 121 18.83 -8.02 21.96
N ASN A 122 17.79 -7.27 21.56
CA ASN A 122 17.22 -7.34 20.22
C ASN A 122 17.36 -6.05 19.39
N GLN A 123 17.91 -4.98 19.97
CA GLN A 123 18.03 -3.66 19.31
C GLN A 123 18.77 -3.75 17.97
N ASN A 124 19.82 -4.58 17.89
CA ASN A 124 20.63 -4.75 16.69
C ASN A 124 19.89 -5.43 15.52
N LYS A 125 18.69 -5.94 15.73
CA LYS A 125 17.77 -6.47 14.72
C LYS A 125 16.61 -5.52 14.40
N GLY A 126 16.54 -4.37 15.07
CA GLY A 126 15.42 -3.45 15.04
C GLY A 126 15.40 -2.57 13.78
N LEU A 127 14.24 -2.45 13.18
CA LEU A 127 13.90 -1.50 12.13
C LEU A 127 12.67 -0.69 12.53
N SER A 128 12.59 0.56 12.08
CA SER A 128 11.32 1.29 12.12
C SER A 128 10.33 0.70 11.08
N PRO A 129 9.02 0.96 11.21
CA PRO A 129 8.05 0.54 10.21
C PRO A 129 8.38 1.04 8.80
N GLY A 130 8.97 2.24 8.69
CA GLY A 130 9.37 2.82 7.40
C GLY A 130 10.70 2.31 6.85
N ASP A 131 11.58 1.73 7.68
CA ASP A 131 12.85 1.15 7.23
C ASP A 131 12.67 -0.27 6.66
N PHE A 132 11.61 -0.96 7.07
CA PHE A 132 11.39 -2.35 6.70
C PHE A 132 11.24 -2.58 5.19
N PRO A 133 10.52 -1.74 4.40
CA PRO A 133 10.48 -1.89 2.94
C PRO A 133 11.85 -1.74 2.27
N ASN A 134 12.71 -0.83 2.77
CA ASN A 134 14.07 -0.67 2.25
C ASN A 134 14.89 -1.95 2.46
N TRP A 135 14.79 -2.55 3.65
CA TRP A 135 15.49 -3.80 3.96
C TRP A 135 14.99 -4.94 3.08
N LEU A 136 13.68 -5.09 2.91
CA LEU A 136 13.10 -6.10 2.03
C LEU A 136 13.61 -5.97 0.59
N LEU A 137 13.52 -4.76 0.03
CA LEU A 137 13.90 -4.51 -1.37
C LEU A 137 15.40 -4.64 -1.62
N THR A 138 16.22 -4.29 -0.63
CA THR A 138 17.67 -4.25 -0.88
C THR A 138 18.40 -5.51 -0.45
N GLN A 139 17.79 -6.42 0.31
CA GLN A 139 18.44 -7.64 0.80
C GLN A 139 18.02 -8.92 0.09
N PHE A 140 16.81 -8.99 -0.49
CA PHE A 140 16.21 -10.23 -0.97
C PHE A 140 15.91 -10.20 -2.46
N SER A 141 15.94 -11.39 -3.07
CA SER A 141 15.64 -11.62 -4.49
C SER A 141 14.28 -12.29 -4.72
N SER A 142 13.70 -12.91 -3.68
CA SER A 142 12.47 -13.70 -3.78
C SER A 142 11.64 -13.65 -2.51
N VAL A 143 10.35 -13.98 -2.64
CA VAL A 143 9.41 -14.15 -1.52
C VAL A 143 9.90 -15.26 -0.57
N ALA A 144 10.48 -16.32 -1.08
CA ALA A 144 11.00 -17.42 -0.26
C ALA A 144 12.14 -16.95 0.67
N GLU A 145 13.11 -16.19 0.15
CA GLU A 145 14.19 -15.62 0.96
C GLU A 145 13.67 -14.68 2.06
N VAL A 146 12.65 -13.87 1.75
CA VAL A 146 12.01 -12.99 2.73
C VAL A 146 11.37 -13.79 3.86
N ARG A 147 10.60 -14.85 3.51
CA ARG A 147 9.96 -15.72 4.49
C ARG A 147 10.98 -16.35 5.42
N GLU A 148 12.02 -16.97 4.85
CA GLU A 148 13.07 -17.61 5.63
C GLU A 148 13.77 -16.65 6.59
N ALA A 149 14.06 -15.43 6.17
CA ALA A 149 14.71 -14.42 7.01
C ALA A 149 13.83 -14.00 8.20
N ILE A 150 12.53 -13.83 7.97
CA ILE A 150 11.58 -13.50 9.03
C ILE A 150 11.40 -14.68 10.01
N GLU A 151 11.27 -15.90 9.49
CA GLU A 151 11.12 -17.12 10.31
C GLU A 151 12.37 -17.41 11.16
N ARG A 152 13.58 -17.08 10.67
CA ARG A 152 14.81 -17.11 11.47
C ARG A 152 14.89 -16.04 12.54
N GLY A 153 14.04 -15.00 12.49
CA GLY A 153 14.10 -13.87 13.39
C GLY A 153 15.30 -12.96 13.11
N ASP A 154 15.68 -12.76 11.86
CA ASP A 154 16.79 -11.89 11.46
C ASP A 154 16.46 -10.40 11.70
N VAL A 155 15.19 -10.06 11.79
CA VAL A 155 14.67 -8.69 11.91
C VAL A 155 13.49 -8.63 12.86
N ILE A 156 13.32 -7.49 13.52
CA ILE A 156 12.09 -7.09 14.23
C ILE A 156 11.68 -5.69 13.79
N ILE A 157 10.39 -5.42 13.74
CA ILE A 157 9.87 -4.07 13.58
C ILE A 157 9.55 -3.51 14.97
N THR A 158 10.07 -2.33 15.28
CA THR A 158 9.94 -1.67 16.58
C THR A 158 9.04 -0.44 16.49
N PRO A 159 8.35 -0.03 17.57
CA PRO A 159 7.43 1.12 17.56
C PRO A 159 8.19 2.46 17.49
N THR A 160 8.87 2.68 16.38
CA THR A 160 9.71 3.86 16.16
C THR A 160 8.95 4.92 15.39
N VAL A 161 8.88 6.10 15.97
CA VAL A 161 8.33 7.30 15.33
C VAL A 161 9.16 7.66 14.09
N ILE A 162 8.49 8.06 13.03
CA ILE A 162 9.11 8.58 11.81
C ILE A 162 8.89 10.09 11.77
N ASP A 163 9.94 10.85 11.49
CA ASP A 163 9.86 12.29 11.38
C ASP A 163 8.77 12.71 10.38
N HIS A 164 8.02 13.75 10.74
CA HIS A 164 6.89 14.29 9.97
C HIS A 164 5.66 13.37 9.82
N TRP A 165 5.64 12.17 10.45
CA TRP A 165 4.46 11.31 10.48
C TRP A 165 3.45 11.72 11.56
N GLY A 166 3.94 11.96 12.75
CA GLY A 166 3.13 12.26 13.94
C GLY A 166 3.81 11.76 15.22
N PRO A 167 3.13 11.78 16.35
CA PRO A 167 3.71 11.43 17.66
C PRO A 167 3.90 9.92 17.86
N GLU A 168 3.26 9.10 17.04
CA GLU A 168 3.28 7.64 17.15
C GLU A 168 3.98 6.98 15.95
N ALA A 169 4.41 5.74 16.13
CA ALA A 169 4.94 4.94 15.04
C ALA A 169 3.84 4.67 13.99
N PRO A 170 4.10 4.87 12.69
CA PRO A 170 3.10 4.60 11.68
C PRO A 170 2.71 3.11 11.68
N PRO A 171 1.41 2.79 11.77
CA PRO A 171 0.95 1.41 11.77
C PRO A 171 0.93 0.88 10.32
N PHE A 172 1.91 0.09 9.96
CA PHE A 172 2.01 -0.51 8.63
C PHE A 172 1.94 -2.04 8.69
N HIS A 173 1.36 -2.63 7.65
CA HIS A 173 1.60 -3.99 7.21
C HIS A 173 2.11 -3.99 5.76
N TYR A 174 2.56 -5.13 5.26
CA TYR A 174 3.34 -5.14 4.02
C TYR A 174 2.89 -6.27 3.11
N VAL A 175 3.04 -6.04 1.81
CA VAL A 175 2.91 -7.09 0.80
C VAL A 175 4.22 -7.21 0.04
N VAL A 176 4.62 -8.44 -0.23
CA VAL A 176 5.78 -8.76 -1.04
C VAL A 176 5.35 -9.63 -2.21
N TYR A 177 5.90 -9.33 -3.38
CA TYR A 177 5.70 -10.09 -4.61
C TYR A 177 7.05 -10.38 -5.25
N ASP A 178 7.14 -11.45 -6.02
CA ASP A 178 8.30 -11.66 -6.88
C ASP A 178 7.88 -11.98 -8.33
N ARG A 179 8.89 -12.09 -9.21
CA ARG A 179 8.67 -12.33 -10.64
C ARG A 179 8.02 -13.67 -10.97
N THR A 180 7.98 -14.61 -10.03
CA THR A 180 7.37 -15.95 -10.20
C THR A 180 5.87 -15.91 -9.96
N GLY A 181 5.36 -14.79 -9.39
CA GLY A 181 3.98 -14.62 -8.96
C GLY A 181 3.73 -15.09 -7.52
N ALA A 182 4.78 -15.47 -6.79
CA ALA A 182 4.66 -15.68 -5.35
C ALA A 182 4.35 -14.36 -4.66
N SER A 183 3.47 -14.39 -3.65
CA SER A 183 3.11 -13.23 -2.87
C SER A 183 2.79 -13.61 -1.43
N ILE A 184 3.21 -12.76 -0.50
CA ILE A 184 2.90 -12.86 0.93
C ILE A 184 2.46 -11.51 1.48
N ALA A 185 1.55 -11.56 2.47
CA ALA A 185 1.27 -10.44 3.36
C ALA A 185 2.05 -10.63 4.67
N ILE A 186 2.65 -9.56 5.18
CA ILE A 186 3.42 -9.56 6.42
C ILE A 186 2.77 -8.57 7.37
N GLU A 187 2.27 -9.05 8.49
CA GLU A 187 1.54 -8.26 9.48
C GLU A 187 2.27 -8.25 10.84
N PRO A 188 2.64 -7.08 11.37
CA PRO A 188 3.17 -6.97 12.71
C PRO A 188 2.02 -7.05 13.72
N VAL A 189 1.77 -8.22 14.27
CA VAL A 189 0.70 -8.45 15.26
C VAL A 189 1.23 -9.23 16.47
N GLY A 190 0.70 -8.93 17.65
CA GLY A 190 1.09 -9.62 18.89
C GLY A 190 2.56 -9.45 19.25
N GLY A 191 3.23 -8.40 18.76
CA GLY A 191 4.65 -8.17 19.02
C GLY A 191 5.60 -9.00 18.15
N GLY A 192 5.11 -9.62 17.06
CA GLY A 192 5.89 -10.40 16.10
C GLY A 192 5.50 -10.07 14.67
N LEU A 193 6.06 -10.82 13.71
CA LEU A 193 5.70 -10.74 12.30
C LEU A 193 4.96 -12.02 11.89
N VAL A 194 3.70 -11.88 11.50
CA VAL A 194 2.89 -12.97 10.97
C VAL A 194 2.92 -12.91 9.44
N ILE A 195 3.15 -14.05 8.80
CA ILE A 195 3.20 -14.17 7.34
C ILE A 195 1.98 -14.95 6.86
N HIS A 196 1.26 -14.38 5.91
CA HIS A 196 0.15 -15.04 5.21
C HIS A 196 0.53 -15.24 3.75
N ASP A 197 0.24 -16.42 3.20
CA ASP A 197 0.26 -16.63 1.75
C ASP A 197 -0.81 -15.77 1.09
N ASN A 198 -0.46 -15.05 0.03
CA ASN A 198 -1.38 -14.17 -0.68
C ASN A 198 -1.65 -14.67 -2.10
N PRO A 199 -2.49 -15.71 -2.28
CA PRO A 199 -2.73 -16.32 -3.60
C PRO A 199 -3.51 -15.40 -4.55
N LEU A 200 -4.17 -14.38 -4.03
CA LEU A 200 -4.91 -13.41 -4.82
C LEU A 200 -4.03 -12.27 -5.32
N GLY A 201 -2.90 -12.02 -4.65
CA GLY A 201 -2.06 -10.86 -4.93
C GLY A 201 -2.72 -9.53 -4.60
N VAL A 202 -3.75 -9.53 -3.75
CA VAL A 202 -4.50 -8.35 -3.33
C VAL A 202 -4.12 -7.95 -1.92
N MET A 203 -4.02 -6.64 -1.67
CA MET A 203 -3.80 -6.08 -0.34
C MET A 203 -4.57 -4.77 -0.21
N THR A 204 -5.12 -4.53 0.98
CA THR A 204 -5.71 -3.22 1.34
C THR A 204 -5.22 -2.79 2.72
N ASN A 205 -6.10 -2.38 3.61
CA ASN A 205 -5.77 -1.92 4.94
C ASN A 205 -6.43 -2.81 6.00
N SER A 206 -6.63 -2.30 7.23
CA SER A 206 -7.36 -3.03 8.29
C SER A 206 -8.73 -3.53 7.81
N PRO A 207 -9.22 -4.66 8.34
CA PRO A 207 -8.57 -5.51 9.35
C PRO A 207 -7.51 -6.45 8.78
N SER A 208 -7.12 -7.51 9.52
CA SER A 208 -6.08 -8.46 9.13
C SER A 208 -6.35 -9.18 7.80
N PHE A 209 -5.30 -9.64 7.16
CA PHE A 209 -5.38 -10.29 5.84
C PHE A 209 -6.25 -11.54 5.84
N ASP A 210 -6.17 -12.38 6.86
CA ASP A 210 -7.00 -13.58 7.02
C ASP A 210 -8.49 -13.25 7.18
N TRP A 211 -8.81 -12.13 7.83
CA TRP A 211 -10.18 -11.62 7.90
C TRP A 211 -10.70 -11.25 6.50
N HIS A 212 -9.91 -10.54 5.69
CA HIS A 212 -10.30 -10.20 4.32
C HIS A 212 -10.54 -11.45 3.48
N MET A 213 -9.69 -12.47 3.60
CA MET A 213 -9.86 -13.76 2.92
C MET A 213 -11.16 -14.47 3.37
N THR A 214 -11.49 -14.36 4.65
CA THR A 214 -12.75 -14.91 5.21
C THR A 214 -13.95 -14.13 4.68
N ASN A 215 -13.91 -12.79 4.73
CA ASN A 215 -14.98 -11.92 4.26
C ASN A 215 -15.29 -12.12 2.77
N LEU A 216 -14.28 -12.37 1.94
CA LEU A 216 -14.46 -12.61 0.50
C LEU A 216 -15.42 -13.76 0.21
N ARG A 217 -15.58 -14.73 1.11
CA ARG A 217 -16.52 -15.86 0.96
C ARG A 217 -17.99 -15.42 0.88
N ASN A 218 -18.33 -14.23 1.36
CA ASN A 218 -19.67 -13.67 1.24
C ASN A 218 -20.00 -13.23 -0.21
N TYR A 219 -19.02 -13.17 -1.11
CA TYR A 219 -19.13 -12.61 -2.46
C TYR A 219 -18.92 -13.64 -3.57
N MET A 220 -19.08 -14.93 -3.26
CA MET A 220 -18.84 -16.03 -4.22
C MET A 220 -19.82 -16.07 -5.40
N SER A 221 -20.95 -15.36 -5.30
CA SER A 221 -21.92 -15.24 -6.39
C SER A 221 -21.52 -14.20 -7.46
N LEU A 222 -20.54 -13.33 -7.18
CA LEU A 222 -20.10 -12.33 -8.14
C LEU A 222 -19.47 -12.97 -9.38
N SER A 223 -19.89 -12.51 -10.55
CA SER A 223 -19.51 -13.08 -11.83
C SER A 223 -19.39 -12.00 -12.91
N PRO A 224 -18.43 -12.08 -13.84
CA PRO A 224 -18.37 -11.19 -15.00
C PRO A 224 -19.49 -11.46 -16.01
N ARG A 225 -20.23 -12.56 -15.84
CA ARG A 225 -21.34 -12.95 -16.72
C ARG A 225 -22.65 -12.42 -16.18
N ASN A 226 -23.51 -11.98 -17.08
CA ASN A 226 -24.87 -11.57 -16.71
C ASN A 226 -25.67 -12.76 -16.13
N ALA A 227 -26.55 -12.45 -15.17
CA ALA A 227 -27.50 -13.42 -14.65
C ALA A 227 -28.47 -13.89 -15.78
N PRO A 228 -28.81 -15.18 -15.83
CA PRO A 228 -29.80 -15.65 -16.78
C PRO A 228 -31.20 -15.06 -16.46
N PRO A 229 -32.08 -14.94 -17.47
CA PRO A 229 -33.43 -14.49 -17.21
C PRO A 229 -34.16 -15.40 -16.21
N LEU A 230 -34.91 -14.79 -15.30
CA LEU A 230 -35.79 -15.50 -14.35
C LEU A 230 -37.22 -15.55 -14.91
N ARG A 231 -37.88 -16.72 -14.84
CA ARG A 231 -39.28 -16.88 -15.22
C ARG A 231 -40.12 -17.11 -13.97
N ILE A 232 -41.15 -16.28 -13.80
CA ILE A 232 -42.12 -16.38 -12.72
C ILE A 232 -43.51 -16.20 -13.31
N ASP A 233 -44.41 -17.16 -13.08
CA ASP A 233 -45.82 -17.13 -13.51
C ASP A 233 -46.03 -16.83 -15.01
N GLY A 234 -45.10 -17.31 -15.85
CA GLY A 234 -45.13 -17.10 -17.29
C GLY A 234 -44.42 -15.85 -17.80
N GLU A 235 -44.10 -14.90 -16.92
CA GLU A 235 -43.37 -13.68 -17.24
C GLU A 235 -41.86 -13.90 -17.21
N SER A 236 -41.13 -13.24 -18.10
CA SER A 236 -39.65 -13.30 -18.19
C SER A 236 -39.04 -12.03 -17.73
N PHE A 237 -38.24 -12.11 -16.64
CA PHE A 237 -37.48 -10.99 -16.09
C PHE A 237 -36.03 -11.10 -16.55
N SER A 238 -35.60 -10.23 -17.45
CA SER A 238 -34.24 -10.14 -17.95
C SER A 238 -33.54 -8.94 -17.30
N GLN A 239 -32.18 -8.97 -17.26
CA GLN A 239 -31.39 -7.81 -16.81
C GLN A 239 -31.67 -6.56 -17.63
N LEU A 240 -31.55 -5.38 -17.00
CA LEU A 240 -31.76 -4.07 -17.65
C LEU A 240 -30.54 -3.58 -18.46
N GLY A 241 -29.46 -4.34 -18.50
CA GLY A 241 -28.20 -4.00 -19.20
C GLY A 241 -27.11 -4.98 -18.87
N GLN A 242 -25.86 -4.64 -19.18
CA GLN A 242 -24.71 -5.48 -18.87
C GLN A 242 -24.25 -5.31 -17.42
N GLY A 243 -23.65 -6.37 -16.84
CA GLY A 243 -23.04 -6.32 -15.50
C GLY A 243 -23.90 -6.86 -14.38
N SER A 244 -25.04 -7.51 -14.68
CA SER A 244 -25.95 -8.06 -13.65
C SER A 244 -25.31 -9.11 -12.74
N GLY A 245 -24.25 -9.80 -13.20
CA GLY A 245 -23.49 -10.73 -12.37
C GLY A 245 -22.62 -10.05 -11.29
N MET A 246 -22.44 -8.73 -11.37
CA MET A 246 -21.73 -7.93 -10.37
C MET A 246 -22.66 -7.22 -9.38
N ILE A 247 -23.97 -7.49 -9.40
CA ILE A 247 -24.91 -6.92 -8.41
C ILE A 247 -24.50 -7.40 -7.01
N GLY A 248 -24.32 -6.44 -6.09
CA GLY A 248 -23.83 -6.70 -4.73
C GLY A 248 -22.30 -6.48 -4.58
N LEU A 249 -21.58 -6.17 -5.66
CA LEU A 249 -20.20 -5.73 -5.55
C LEU A 249 -20.14 -4.41 -4.74
N PRO A 250 -19.41 -4.36 -3.60
CA PRO A 250 -19.38 -3.17 -2.76
C PRO A 250 -18.67 -2.01 -3.45
N GLY A 251 -19.27 -0.82 -3.41
CA GLY A 251 -18.81 0.38 -4.15
C GLY A 251 -18.09 1.42 -3.31
N ASP A 252 -18.16 1.32 -1.97
CA ASP A 252 -17.55 2.28 -1.06
C ASP A 252 -16.02 2.16 -0.97
N PHE A 253 -15.37 3.14 -0.29
CA PHE A 253 -13.91 3.18 -0.18
C PHE A 253 -13.35 2.52 1.08
N THR A 254 -14.15 1.79 1.86
CA THR A 254 -13.63 1.05 3.02
C THR A 254 -12.66 -0.06 2.59
N PRO A 255 -11.67 -0.42 3.42
CA PRO A 255 -10.73 -1.48 3.09
C PRO A 255 -11.38 -2.82 2.72
N PRO A 256 -12.41 -3.32 3.46
CA PRO A 256 -13.11 -4.54 3.08
C PRO A 256 -13.75 -4.49 1.69
N SER A 257 -14.40 -3.38 1.36
CA SER A 257 -15.06 -3.18 0.06
C SER A 257 -14.04 -3.10 -1.07
N ARG A 258 -12.92 -2.39 -0.86
CA ARG A 258 -11.83 -2.31 -1.82
C ARG A 258 -11.14 -3.67 -2.03
N PHE A 259 -10.96 -4.47 -0.97
CA PHE A 259 -10.39 -5.81 -1.08
C PHE A 259 -11.25 -6.72 -1.98
N VAL A 260 -12.57 -6.73 -1.76
CA VAL A 260 -13.51 -7.51 -2.57
C VAL A 260 -13.45 -7.07 -4.05
N ARG A 261 -13.55 -5.74 -4.32
CA ARG A 261 -13.48 -5.23 -5.71
C ARG A 261 -12.15 -5.60 -6.37
N ALA A 262 -11.03 -5.40 -5.67
CA ALA A 262 -9.69 -5.70 -6.19
C ALA A 262 -9.54 -7.19 -6.51
N ALA A 263 -10.01 -8.08 -5.64
CA ALA A 263 -9.99 -9.52 -5.86
C ALA A 263 -10.83 -9.91 -7.07
N ILE A 264 -12.06 -9.43 -7.15
CA ILE A 264 -12.97 -9.75 -8.26
C ILE A 264 -12.43 -9.20 -9.58
N PHE A 265 -12.04 -7.93 -9.65
CA PHE A 265 -11.52 -7.34 -10.90
C PHE A 265 -10.22 -8.01 -11.35
N SER A 266 -9.29 -8.28 -10.44
CA SER A 266 -8.02 -8.95 -10.80
C SER A 266 -8.20 -10.36 -11.33
N LYS A 267 -9.24 -11.08 -10.87
CA LYS A 267 -9.48 -12.48 -11.25
C LYS A 267 -10.47 -12.66 -12.39
N THR A 268 -11.28 -11.65 -12.70
CA THR A 268 -12.26 -11.71 -13.79
C THR A 268 -11.83 -10.95 -15.05
N ALA A 269 -10.90 -10.00 -14.92
CA ALA A 269 -10.35 -9.31 -16.09
C ALA A 269 -9.68 -10.31 -17.04
N VAL A 270 -9.89 -10.13 -18.34
CA VAL A 270 -9.24 -10.97 -19.36
C VAL A 270 -7.72 -10.76 -19.27
N PRO A 271 -6.92 -11.82 -19.12
CA PRO A 271 -5.47 -11.67 -19.00
C PRO A 271 -4.86 -10.98 -20.24
N SER A 272 -4.06 -9.96 -20.00
CA SER A 272 -3.29 -9.27 -21.02
C SER A 272 -2.25 -10.19 -21.65
N ARG A 273 -1.81 -9.89 -22.88
CA ARG A 273 -0.87 -10.75 -23.61
C ARG A 273 0.55 -10.67 -23.06
N THR A 274 1.00 -9.50 -22.67
CA THR A 274 2.38 -9.19 -22.26
C THR A 274 2.40 -8.38 -20.97
N ALA A 275 3.54 -8.34 -20.29
CA ALA A 275 3.73 -7.48 -19.12
C ALA A 275 3.39 -6.01 -19.40
N GLN A 276 3.78 -5.47 -20.57
CA GLN A 276 3.48 -4.08 -20.94
C GLN A 276 1.97 -3.81 -20.98
N SER A 277 1.20 -4.65 -21.71
CA SER A 277 -0.27 -4.51 -21.74
C SER A 277 -0.92 -4.85 -20.39
N GLY A 278 -0.25 -5.69 -19.58
CA GLY A 278 -0.65 -5.96 -18.20
C GLY A 278 -0.53 -4.75 -17.29
N VAL A 279 0.52 -3.95 -17.45
CA VAL A 279 0.69 -2.67 -16.75
C VAL A 279 -0.47 -1.71 -17.08
N GLU A 280 -0.83 -1.58 -18.36
CA GLU A 280 -1.97 -0.76 -18.77
C GLU A 280 -3.27 -1.24 -18.12
N GLN A 281 -3.49 -2.56 -18.10
CA GLN A 281 -4.67 -3.15 -17.43
C GLN A 281 -4.66 -2.93 -15.91
N VAL A 282 -3.50 -2.96 -15.26
CA VAL A 282 -3.36 -2.60 -13.84
C VAL A 282 -3.86 -1.17 -13.61
N PHE A 283 -3.48 -0.20 -14.43
CA PHE A 283 -3.97 1.17 -14.30
C PHE A 283 -5.49 1.26 -14.53
N HIS A 284 -6.06 0.52 -15.49
CA HIS A 284 -7.51 0.47 -15.68
C HIS A 284 -8.25 -0.08 -14.47
N ILE A 285 -7.73 -1.14 -13.84
CA ILE A 285 -8.32 -1.69 -12.62
C ILE A 285 -8.19 -0.67 -11.48
N LEU A 286 -7.01 -0.10 -11.28
CA LEU A 286 -6.74 0.83 -10.19
C LEU A 286 -7.50 2.17 -10.31
N ASN A 287 -7.92 2.58 -11.50
CA ASN A 287 -8.80 3.74 -11.68
C ASN A 287 -10.16 3.57 -10.94
N ASN A 288 -10.58 2.34 -10.64
CA ASN A 288 -11.78 2.10 -9.81
C ASN A 288 -11.55 2.34 -8.31
N PHE A 289 -10.32 2.64 -7.91
CA PHE A 289 -9.90 2.95 -6.54
C PHE A 289 -9.34 4.35 -6.42
N ASP A 290 -9.43 5.16 -7.49
CA ASP A 290 -9.05 6.57 -7.48
C ASP A 290 -10.07 7.37 -6.66
N ILE A 291 -9.61 7.94 -5.55
CA ILE A 291 -10.44 8.70 -4.60
C ILE A 291 -10.25 10.20 -4.90
N PRO A 292 -11.28 10.89 -5.39
CA PRO A 292 -11.24 12.33 -5.57
C PRO A 292 -11.17 13.07 -4.23
N VAL A 293 -10.49 14.21 -4.19
CA VAL A 293 -10.45 15.07 -3.00
C VAL A 293 -11.86 15.43 -2.56
N GLY A 294 -12.16 15.24 -1.27
CA GLY A 294 -13.44 15.58 -0.65
C GLY A 294 -14.47 14.45 -0.58
N VAL A 295 -14.25 13.33 -1.28
CA VAL A 295 -15.18 12.18 -1.27
C VAL A 295 -15.04 11.30 -0.03
N SER A 296 -13.82 11.20 0.52
CA SER A 296 -13.52 10.52 1.78
C SER A 296 -12.89 11.52 2.73
N GLN A 297 -13.51 11.77 3.88
CA GLN A 297 -13.05 12.77 4.83
C GLN A 297 -13.08 12.26 6.25
N GLU A 298 -12.08 12.64 7.01
CA GLU A 298 -12.05 12.55 8.45
C GLU A 298 -12.05 13.96 9.06
N VAL A 299 -12.83 14.17 10.11
CA VAL A 299 -12.87 15.44 10.82
C VAL A 299 -12.13 15.29 12.15
N SER A 300 -11.02 16.00 12.30
CA SER A 300 -10.24 16.05 13.51
C SER A 300 -10.09 17.47 13.99
N GLU A 301 -10.37 17.74 15.27
CA GLU A 301 -10.31 19.08 15.87
C GLU A 301 -11.09 20.15 15.08
N GLY A 302 -12.16 19.76 14.41
CA GLY A 302 -12.98 20.65 13.57
C GLY A 302 -12.40 20.93 12.18
N VAL A 303 -11.30 20.30 11.81
CA VAL A 303 -10.68 20.40 10.48
C VAL A 303 -10.98 19.10 9.68
N ALA A 304 -11.50 19.26 8.47
CA ALA A 304 -11.72 18.15 7.56
C ALA A 304 -10.44 17.83 6.79
N HIS A 305 -9.98 16.60 6.92
CA HIS A 305 -8.86 16.03 6.15
C HIS A 305 -9.43 15.09 5.09
N SER A 306 -9.07 15.31 3.83
CA SER A 306 -9.57 14.49 2.72
C SER A 306 -8.53 13.47 2.32
N ASP A 307 -8.89 12.18 2.43
CA ASP A 307 -8.12 11.13 1.79
C ASP A 307 -8.33 11.19 0.29
N TYR A 308 -7.25 11.12 -0.47
CA TYR A 308 -7.30 11.08 -1.94
C TYR A 308 -6.13 10.28 -2.51
N THR A 309 -6.28 9.77 -3.71
CA THR A 309 -5.26 8.97 -4.37
C THR A 309 -4.12 9.85 -4.87
N MET A 310 -3.03 9.92 -4.11
CA MET A 310 -1.86 10.74 -4.44
C MET A 310 -1.02 10.16 -5.57
N LEU A 311 -0.82 8.85 -5.55
CA LEU A 311 -0.06 8.10 -6.55
C LEU A 311 -0.80 6.82 -6.93
N THR A 312 -0.75 6.49 -8.21
CA THR A 312 -1.05 5.14 -8.72
C THR A 312 0.23 4.58 -9.34
N ILE A 313 0.61 3.39 -8.93
CA ILE A 313 1.89 2.76 -9.24
C ILE A 313 1.64 1.43 -9.93
N ALA A 314 2.49 1.07 -10.89
CA ALA A 314 2.56 -0.27 -11.45
C ALA A 314 4.02 -0.72 -11.59
N ARG A 315 4.24 -2.03 -11.55
CA ARG A 315 5.57 -2.65 -11.57
C ARG A 315 5.58 -3.83 -12.52
N ASP A 316 6.58 -3.86 -13.39
CA ASP A 316 6.90 -4.99 -14.27
C ASP A 316 8.22 -5.62 -13.81
N PRO A 317 8.17 -6.71 -13.03
CA PRO A 317 9.34 -7.40 -12.51
C PRO A 317 10.21 -8.05 -13.59
N GLN A 318 9.64 -8.38 -14.73
CA GLN A 318 10.38 -9.05 -15.83
C GLN A 318 11.27 -8.05 -16.58
N SER A 319 10.72 -6.88 -16.86
CA SER A 319 11.44 -5.82 -17.55
C SER A 319 12.20 -4.90 -16.59
N LEU A 320 11.98 -5.01 -15.27
CA LEU A 320 12.51 -4.16 -14.20
C LEU A 320 12.10 -2.69 -14.39
N ARG A 321 10.83 -2.47 -14.69
CA ARG A 321 10.24 -1.16 -14.93
C ARG A 321 9.25 -0.80 -13.84
N TYR A 322 9.39 0.40 -13.33
CA TYR A 322 8.54 1.02 -12.31
C TYR A 322 7.75 2.15 -12.95
N TYR A 323 6.42 2.09 -12.88
CA TYR A 323 5.52 3.05 -13.49
C TYR A 323 4.73 3.80 -12.42
N TYR A 324 4.45 5.08 -12.66
CA TYR A 324 3.62 5.87 -11.76
C TYR A 324 2.86 6.97 -12.48
N LYS A 325 1.77 7.41 -11.88
CA LYS A 325 1.05 8.66 -12.15
C LYS A 325 0.67 9.30 -10.83
N SER A 326 0.45 10.62 -10.80
CA SER A 326 0.04 11.35 -9.61
C SER A 326 -1.39 11.89 -9.75
N TYR A 327 -1.98 12.35 -8.64
CA TYR A 327 -3.28 13.00 -8.67
C TYR A 327 -3.28 14.24 -9.58
N ALA A 328 -2.23 15.05 -9.51
CA ALA A 328 -2.09 16.27 -10.29
C ALA A 328 -1.76 16.02 -11.77
N ASP A 329 -1.25 14.85 -12.12
CA ASP A 329 -0.87 14.51 -13.48
C ASP A 329 -1.07 13.02 -13.75
N GLN A 330 -2.07 12.72 -14.55
CA GLN A 330 -2.50 11.36 -14.92
C GLN A 330 -1.65 10.73 -16.03
N THR A 331 -0.63 11.45 -16.52
CA THR A 331 0.32 10.88 -17.49
C THR A 331 1.17 9.80 -16.82
N ILE A 332 1.16 8.59 -17.38
CA ILE A 332 1.96 7.47 -16.88
C ILE A 332 3.44 7.74 -17.20
N ARG A 333 4.27 7.68 -16.17
CA ARG A 333 5.73 7.80 -16.24
C ARG A 333 6.39 6.49 -15.88
N MET A 334 7.60 6.27 -16.36
CA MET A 334 8.33 5.02 -16.16
C MET A 334 9.79 5.26 -15.84
N VAL A 335 10.31 4.49 -14.87
CA VAL A 335 11.74 4.35 -14.58
C VAL A 335 12.15 2.92 -14.95
N ASP A 336 13.13 2.78 -15.83
CA ASP A 336 13.71 1.50 -16.23
C ASP A 336 15.02 1.29 -15.46
N LEU A 337 15.03 0.36 -14.50
CA LEU A 337 16.21 0.08 -13.68
C LEU A 337 17.41 -0.39 -14.51
N LYS A 338 17.19 -1.07 -15.64
CA LYS A 338 18.26 -1.53 -16.52
C LYS A 338 19.03 -0.37 -17.19
N ARG A 339 18.44 0.83 -17.19
CA ARG A 339 19.05 2.05 -17.75
C ARG A 339 19.64 2.98 -16.69
N MET A 340 19.53 2.60 -15.41
CA MET A 340 20.08 3.37 -14.30
C MET A 340 21.49 2.87 -13.93
N ASP A 341 22.30 3.78 -13.40
CA ASP A 341 23.57 3.40 -12.76
C ASP A 341 23.28 2.80 -11.38
N LEU A 342 23.25 1.47 -11.33
CA LEU A 342 22.94 0.70 -10.12
C LEU A 342 24.12 0.67 -9.11
N ASN A 343 25.27 1.19 -9.47
CA ASN A 343 26.46 1.31 -8.61
C ASN A 343 26.79 2.78 -8.31
N ALA A 344 25.85 3.69 -8.50
CA ALA A 344 26.03 5.10 -8.18
C ALA A 344 26.46 5.29 -6.71
N SER A 345 27.23 6.33 -6.43
CA SER A 345 27.76 6.60 -5.08
C SER A 345 26.71 7.14 -4.10
N ALA A 346 25.52 7.51 -4.58
CA ALA A 346 24.45 8.07 -3.76
C ALA A 346 23.07 7.75 -4.33
N ILE A 347 22.06 7.77 -3.46
CA ILE A 347 20.64 7.66 -3.83
C ILE A 347 20.27 8.85 -4.73
N LYS A 348 19.52 8.57 -5.79
CA LYS A 348 18.98 9.59 -6.69
C LYS A 348 17.50 9.77 -6.38
N LEU A 349 17.07 11.03 -6.26
CA LEU A 349 15.66 11.41 -6.05
C LEU A 349 15.13 12.16 -7.27
N MET A 350 13.89 11.88 -7.63
CA MET A 350 13.16 12.50 -8.72
C MET A 350 11.77 12.91 -8.21
N SER A 351 11.47 14.21 -8.25
CA SER A 351 10.16 14.72 -7.81
C SER A 351 9.05 14.15 -8.69
N THR A 352 7.92 13.79 -8.07
CA THR A 352 6.69 13.42 -8.78
C THR A 352 5.82 14.64 -9.11
N LYS A 353 6.22 15.84 -8.68
CA LYS A 353 5.47 17.08 -8.89
C LYS A 353 5.57 17.50 -10.35
N THR A 354 4.48 17.33 -11.06
CA THR A 354 4.31 17.70 -12.48
C THR A 354 2.90 18.24 -12.69
N GLU A 355 2.69 18.97 -13.78
CA GLU A 355 1.40 19.51 -14.19
C GLU A 355 0.83 18.68 -15.34
N GLN A 356 -0.49 18.44 -15.29
CA GLN A 356 -1.20 17.72 -16.35
C GLN A 356 -1.14 18.51 -17.66
N ALA A 357 -0.54 17.91 -18.68
CA ALA A 357 -0.63 18.44 -20.03
C ALA A 357 -2.00 18.11 -20.65
N ILE A 358 -2.66 19.12 -21.20
CA ILE A 358 -3.86 18.96 -22.03
C ILE A 358 -3.42 19.09 -23.49
N ILE A 359 -3.59 18.04 -24.26
CA ILE A 359 -3.21 18.02 -25.68
C ILE A 359 -4.38 18.53 -26.52
N ASP A 360 -4.20 19.67 -27.18
CA ASP A 360 -5.18 20.21 -28.12
C ASP A 360 -5.13 19.41 -29.43
N MET A 361 -6.23 18.73 -29.73
CA MET A 361 -6.40 17.92 -30.95
C MET A 361 -7.14 18.64 -32.07
N THR A 362 -7.49 19.92 -31.91
CA THR A 362 -8.31 20.68 -32.85
C THR A 362 -7.71 20.65 -34.29
N GLY A 363 -6.40 20.78 -34.39
CA GLY A 363 -5.70 20.74 -35.69
C GLY A 363 -5.64 19.37 -36.39
N HIS A 364 -6.08 18.29 -35.71
CA HIS A 364 -6.08 16.91 -36.19
C HIS A 364 -7.48 16.48 -36.73
N VAL A 365 -8.50 17.32 -36.58
CA VAL A 365 -9.84 17.09 -37.12
C VAL A 365 -9.77 17.32 -38.64
N LYS A 366 -10.05 16.25 -39.42
CA LYS A 366 -10.10 16.30 -40.90
C LYS A 366 -11.53 16.53 -41.35
#